data_e1af796a186578ffb2e31fa7dce1c8e4
#
_entry.id   e1af796a186578ffb2e31fa7dce1c8e4
#
_cell.length_a   1.000
_cell.length_b   1.000
_cell.length_c   1.000
_cell.angle_alpha   90.00
_cell.angle_beta   90.00
_cell.angle_gamma   90.00
#
_symmetry.space_group_name_H-M   'P 1'
#
loop_
_entity.id
_entity.type
_entity.pdbx_description
1 polymer ?
#
loop_
_entity_poly.entity_id
_entity_poly.type
_entity_poly.pdbx_seq_one_letter_code
_entity_poly.pdbx_strand_id
1 'polypeptide(L)'
;AQLACEWAKFGISVNAIAPTFVVTPINADRLSDPVFYNSLVKRIPYGRLGTGKDMAAAVLFLCSEGSEFITGVTLKVDGGVTSMQ
;
A
#
# COMPACT_ATOMS: atom_id res chain seq x y z
N ALA A 1 -13.64 3.59 8.15
CA ALA A 1 -13.90 2.70 9.26
C ALA A 1 -15.38 2.58 9.61
N GLN A 2 -16.16 3.67 9.50
CA GLN A 2 -17.58 3.59 9.78
C GLN A 2 -18.31 2.65 8.80
N LEU A 3 -17.99 2.72 7.52
CA LEU A 3 -18.56 1.85 6.51
C LEU A 3 -18.24 0.38 6.79
N ALA A 4 -16.99 0.11 7.21
CA ALA A 4 -16.60 -1.24 7.57
C ALA A 4 -17.41 -1.77 8.75
N CYS A 5 -17.69 -0.93 9.74
CA CYS A 5 -18.51 -1.32 10.88
C CYS A 5 -19.96 -1.64 10.48
N GLU A 6 -20.53 -0.84 9.56
CA GLU A 6 -21.90 -1.06 9.09
C GLU A 6 -22.03 -2.36 8.30
N TRP A 7 -21.04 -2.68 7.47
CA TRP A 7 -21.10 -3.84 6.59
C TRP A 7 -20.63 -5.14 7.23
N ALA A 8 -19.86 -5.04 8.32
CA ALA A 8 -19.36 -6.24 9.01
C ALA A 8 -20.47 -7.17 9.47
N LYS A 9 -21.58 -6.61 9.92
CA LYS A 9 -22.73 -7.39 10.37
C LYS A 9 -23.40 -8.21 9.26
N PHE A 10 -23.11 -7.89 8.00
CA PHE A 10 -23.60 -8.64 6.85
C PHE A 10 -22.55 -9.61 6.30
N GLY A 11 -21.42 -9.80 7.01
CA GLY A 11 -20.35 -10.64 6.54
C GLY A 11 -19.49 -9.99 5.45
N ILE A 12 -19.51 -8.66 5.35
CA ILE A 12 -18.78 -7.92 4.33
C ILE A 12 -17.58 -7.22 4.98
N SER A 13 -16.38 -7.48 4.43
CA SER A 13 -15.16 -6.81 4.87
C SER A 13 -14.87 -5.61 3.98
N VAL A 14 -14.56 -4.48 4.60
CA VAL A 14 -14.19 -3.25 3.88
C VAL A 14 -12.83 -2.80 4.37
N ASN A 15 -11.84 -2.86 3.50
CA ASN A 15 -10.47 -2.48 3.80
C ASN A 15 -9.92 -1.60 2.68
N ALA A 16 -8.81 -0.92 2.97
CA ALA A 16 -8.13 -0.07 1.99
C ALA A 16 -6.63 -0.29 2.08
N ILE A 17 -5.92 0.02 1.00
CA ILE A 17 -4.47 0.09 1.02
C ILE A 17 -4.04 1.54 0.83
N ALA A 18 -2.94 1.93 1.48
CA ALA A 18 -2.38 3.27 1.38
C ALA A 18 -0.94 3.15 0.87
N PRO A 19 -0.76 3.17 -0.46
CA PRO A 19 0.58 3.09 -1.04
C PRO A 19 1.29 4.43 -0.98
N THR A 20 2.63 4.39 -0.92
CA THR A 20 3.48 5.57 -0.97
C THR A 20 4.72 5.25 -1.79
N PHE A 21 5.09 6.16 -2.71
CA PHE A 21 6.27 6.01 -3.57
C PHE A 21 6.22 4.71 -4.39
N VAL A 22 5.20 4.58 -5.22
CA VAL A 22 5.01 3.42 -6.10
C VAL A 22 5.37 3.80 -7.53
N VAL A 23 6.08 2.90 -8.22
CA VAL A 23 6.36 3.08 -9.64
C VAL A 23 5.08 2.82 -10.43
N THR A 24 4.67 3.79 -11.26
CA THR A 24 3.51 3.68 -12.12
C THR A 24 3.90 4.09 -13.55
N PRO A 25 3.12 3.73 -14.57
CA PRO A 25 3.40 4.21 -15.93
C PRO A 25 3.43 5.73 -16.02
N ILE A 26 2.69 6.44 -15.18
CA ILE A 26 2.62 7.90 -15.21
C ILE A 26 3.93 8.53 -14.75
N ASN A 27 4.60 7.96 -13.75
CA ASN A 27 5.81 8.54 -13.17
C ASN A 27 7.09 7.82 -13.59
N ALA A 28 7.01 6.80 -14.43
CA ALA A 28 8.18 6.01 -14.81
C ALA A 28 9.27 6.86 -15.46
N ASP A 29 8.90 7.86 -16.29
CA ASP A 29 9.88 8.72 -16.95
C ASP A 29 10.67 9.56 -15.93
N ARG A 30 10.00 10.12 -14.92
CA ARG A 30 10.71 10.86 -13.88
C ARG A 30 11.62 9.96 -13.06
N LEU A 31 11.19 8.75 -12.81
CA LEU A 31 11.96 7.79 -12.01
C LEU A 31 13.15 7.22 -12.77
N SER A 32 13.24 7.44 -14.08
CA SER A 32 14.42 7.07 -14.86
C SER A 32 15.61 8.00 -14.60
N ASP A 33 15.39 9.19 -14.00
CA ASP A 33 16.46 10.07 -13.57
C ASP A 33 17.10 9.53 -12.28
N PRO A 34 18.39 9.14 -12.29
CA PRO A 34 19.00 8.54 -11.10
C PRO A 34 19.04 9.49 -9.89
N VAL A 35 19.19 10.79 -10.13
CA VAL A 35 19.24 11.76 -9.03
C VAL A 35 17.88 11.83 -8.33
N PHE A 36 16.80 11.92 -9.11
CA PHE A 36 15.45 11.96 -8.56
C PHE A 36 15.10 10.64 -7.86
N TYR A 37 15.38 9.52 -8.51
CA TYR A 37 15.13 8.19 -7.96
C TYR A 37 15.83 8.01 -6.60
N ASN A 38 17.12 8.33 -6.55
CA ASN A 38 17.89 8.16 -5.32
C ASN A 38 17.43 9.07 -4.21
N SER A 39 16.92 10.27 -4.54
CA SER A 39 16.37 11.17 -3.53
C SER A 39 15.13 10.60 -2.87
N LEU A 40 14.31 9.85 -3.61
CA LEU A 40 13.14 9.16 -3.05
C LEU A 40 13.54 7.95 -2.23
N VAL A 41 14.47 7.14 -2.74
CA VAL A 41 14.90 5.90 -2.06
C VAL A 41 15.45 6.20 -0.67
N LYS A 42 16.17 7.33 -0.51
CA LYS A 42 16.67 7.75 0.80
C LYS A 42 15.57 7.96 1.83
N ARG A 43 14.37 8.24 1.41
CA ARG A 43 13.23 8.50 2.29
C ARG A 43 12.47 7.23 2.63
N ILE A 44 12.83 6.10 2.06
CA ILE A 44 12.12 4.84 2.24
C ILE A 44 13.01 3.89 3.05
N PRO A 45 12.64 3.58 4.31
CA PRO A 45 13.45 2.66 5.13
C PRO A 45 13.75 1.33 4.46
N TYR A 46 12.82 0.82 3.66
CA TYR A 46 13.02 -0.45 2.98
C TYR A 46 14.05 -0.39 1.85
N GLY A 47 14.40 0.82 1.39
CA GLY A 47 15.48 1.02 0.43
C GLY A 47 15.12 0.88 -1.04
N ARG A 48 13.84 0.79 -1.38
CA ARG A 48 13.37 0.78 -2.77
C ARG A 48 11.95 1.31 -2.86
N LEU A 49 11.55 1.70 -4.07
CA LEU A 49 10.17 2.08 -4.33
C LEU A 49 9.28 0.83 -4.39
N GLY A 50 8.00 1.00 -4.09
CA GLY A 50 7.02 -0.04 -4.29
C GLY A 50 6.69 -0.23 -5.76
N THR A 51 6.12 -1.36 -6.09
CA THR A 51 5.71 -1.71 -7.45
C THR A 51 4.23 -2.11 -7.46
N GLY A 52 3.65 -2.20 -8.66
CA GLY A 52 2.31 -2.73 -8.79
C GLY A 52 2.17 -4.12 -8.19
N LYS A 53 3.22 -4.93 -8.25
CA LYS A 53 3.24 -6.26 -7.65
C LYS A 53 3.10 -6.21 -6.12
N ASP A 54 3.76 -5.23 -5.48
CA ASP A 54 3.63 -5.04 -4.04
C ASP A 54 2.19 -4.70 -3.66
N MET A 55 1.55 -3.82 -4.45
CA MET A 55 0.16 -3.43 -4.23
C MET A 55 -0.78 -4.61 -4.45
N ALA A 56 -0.57 -5.37 -5.53
CA ALA A 56 -1.39 -6.53 -5.83
C ALA A 56 -1.32 -7.58 -4.73
N ALA A 57 -0.14 -7.81 -4.15
CA ALA A 57 0.03 -8.75 -3.06
C ALA A 57 -0.79 -8.33 -1.83
N ALA A 58 -0.81 -7.04 -1.50
CA ALA A 58 -1.61 -6.54 -0.39
C ALA A 58 -3.11 -6.73 -0.63
N VAL A 59 -3.57 -6.44 -1.85
CA VAL A 59 -4.98 -6.62 -2.21
C VAL A 59 -5.36 -8.11 -2.15
N LEU A 60 -4.51 -8.98 -2.69
CA LEU A 60 -4.76 -10.43 -2.65
C LEU A 60 -4.86 -10.94 -1.22
N PHE A 61 -3.99 -10.46 -0.32
CA PHE A 61 -4.07 -10.85 1.09
C PHE A 61 -5.42 -10.44 1.69
N LEU A 62 -5.84 -9.19 1.47
CA LEU A 62 -7.10 -8.71 2.02
C LEU A 62 -8.33 -9.37 1.41
N CYS A 63 -8.22 -9.94 0.20
CA CYS A 63 -9.29 -10.68 -0.45
C CYS A 63 -9.26 -12.18 -0.11
N SER A 64 -8.25 -12.65 0.60
CA SER A 64 -8.11 -14.07 0.90
C SER A 64 -8.95 -14.50 2.10
N GLU A 65 -9.21 -15.81 2.19
CA GLU A 65 -9.91 -16.39 3.34
C GLU A 65 -9.14 -16.17 4.64
N GLY A 66 -7.80 -16.08 4.57
CA GLY A 66 -6.97 -15.85 5.74
C GLY A 66 -7.19 -14.50 6.40
N SER A 67 -7.84 -13.55 5.70
CA SER A 67 -8.12 -12.22 6.22
C SER A 67 -9.60 -12.00 6.55
N GLU A 68 -10.41 -13.04 6.63
CA GLU A 68 -11.86 -12.88 6.78
C GLU A 68 -12.28 -12.17 8.07
N PHE A 69 -11.45 -12.20 9.11
CA PHE A 69 -11.72 -11.50 10.36
C PHE A 69 -11.14 -10.08 10.38
N ILE A 70 -10.63 -9.59 9.24
CA ILE A 70 -10.02 -8.28 9.10
C ILE A 70 -11.00 -7.35 8.37
N THR A 71 -11.40 -6.26 9.02
CA THR A 71 -12.23 -5.23 8.39
C THR A 71 -11.94 -3.88 9.05
N GLY A 72 -12.18 -2.81 8.31
CA GLY A 72 -11.95 -1.45 8.81
C GLY A 72 -10.49 -1.03 8.83
N VAL A 73 -9.61 -1.80 8.19
CA VAL A 73 -8.17 -1.56 8.21
C VAL A 73 -7.75 -0.75 6.99
N THR A 74 -6.83 0.20 7.21
CA THR A 74 -6.05 0.79 6.13
C THR A 74 -4.64 0.22 6.23
N LEU A 75 -4.29 -0.64 5.28
CA LEU A 75 -2.99 -1.29 5.27
C LEU A 75 -1.99 -0.39 4.54
N LYS A 76 -0.95 0.05 5.25
CA LYS A 76 0.10 0.87 4.67
C LYS A 76 1.07 0.00 3.91
N VAL A 77 1.29 0.32 2.63
CA VAL A 77 2.22 -0.41 1.76
C VAL A 77 3.25 0.60 1.27
N ASP A 78 4.15 0.98 2.15
CA ASP A 78 5.00 2.16 1.98
C ASP A 78 6.48 1.93 2.29
N GLY A 79 6.89 0.69 2.49
CA GLY A 79 8.29 0.38 2.81
C GLY A 79 8.78 1.02 4.11
N GLY A 80 7.86 1.42 4.98
CA GLY A 80 8.19 1.98 6.29
C GLY A 80 8.20 3.51 6.35
N VAL A 81 7.85 4.19 5.26
CA VAL A 81 7.93 5.67 5.21
C VAL A 81 7.15 6.32 6.35
N THR A 82 5.90 5.91 6.56
CA THR A 82 5.06 6.54 7.58
C THR A 82 5.46 6.17 9.00
N SER A 83 6.22 5.09 9.19
CA SER A 83 6.68 4.72 10.53
C SER A 83 7.79 5.64 11.05
N MET A 84 8.35 6.49 10.19
CA MET A 84 9.38 7.46 10.55
C MET A 84 8.81 8.81 10.98
N GLN A 85 7.51 8.97 10.93
CA GLN A 85 6.83 10.22 11.25
C GLN A 85 6.32 10.26 12.68
#